data_fbb10e6cefc628be47ba652cef503883
#
_entry.id   fbb10e6cefc628be47ba652cef503883
#
_cell.length_a   1.000
_cell.length_b   1.000
_cell.length_c   1.000
_cell.angle_alpha   90.00
_cell.angle_beta   90.00
_cell.angle_gamma   90.00
#
_symmetry.space_group_name_H-M   'P 1'
#
loop_
_entity.id
_entity.type
_entity.pdbx_description
1 polymer ?
#
loop_
_entity_poly.entity_id
_entity_poly.type
_entity_poly.pdbx_seq_one_letter_code
_entity_poly.pdbx_strand_id
1 'polypeptide(L)'
;VQTLGSIGYGAMFPKTVYANAIVTIESMSSLIGIAMLTGLAFARFSNPTARVAFSEVATIAPHESVPTLSFRMANRRSNQILEAQVKVYLMRDEVTAEEQYVRRIYDLPLVRSQSPSFALSWLALHPIDESSPLYGVTPEALVETNCTIIVTLSGVDETVTQMMYARHAYAPQDILWNYRFVDLVYKAPDGDRYMDYKHFHDVMPLQ
;
A
#
# COMPACT_ATOMS: atom_id res chain seq x y z
N VAL A 1 25.83 -37.88 6.27
CA VAL A 1 24.58 -37.83 5.48
C VAL A 1 23.41 -38.44 6.27
N GLN A 2 23.55 -39.58 6.93
CA GLN A 2 22.45 -40.23 7.67
C GLN A 2 22.06 -39.45 8.95
N THR A 3 23.02 -38.74 9.54
CA THR A 3 22.84 -37.99 10.78
C THR A 3 22.21 -36.60 10.54
N LEU A 4 22.57 -35.97 9.43
CA LEU A 4 22.08 -34.61 9.10
C LEU A 4 20.55 -34.54 8.87
N GLY A 5 19.91 -35.64 8.59
CA GLY A 5 18.47 -35.75 8.36
C GLY A 5 17.66 -36.31 9.52
N SER A 6 18.22 -36.42 10.73
CA SER A 6 17.58 -37.10 11.87
C SER A 6 17.30 -38.59 11.61
N ILE A 7 17.98 -39.20 10.65
CA ILE A 7 17.80 -40.60 10.28
C ILE A 7 18.64 -41.42 11.28
N GLY A 8 17.98 -42.29 12.06
CA GLY A 8 18.65 -43.15 13.02
C GLY A 8 19.73 -44.04 12.40
N TYR A 9 20.65 -44.45 13.20
CA TYR A 9 21.72 -45.37 12.79
C TYR A 9 21.12 -46.65 12.23
N GLY A 10 21.52 -47.00 10.99
CA GLY A 10 21.25 -48.27 10.37
C GLY A 10 22.46 -49.22 10.52
N ALA A 11 23.00 -49.72 9.40
CA ALA A 11 24.12 -50.63 9.38
C ALA A 11 25.49 -50.01 9.76
N MET A 12 25.61 -48.66 9.71
CA MET A 12 26.83 -47.92 10.05
C MET A 12 26.59 -47.01 11.27
N PHE A 13 27.42 -47.14 12.30
CA PHE A 13 27.38 -46.32 13.51
C PHE A 13 28.83 -46.00 13.98
N PRO A 14 29.02 -44.84 14.68
CA PRO A 14 30.33 -44.43 15.18
C PRO A 14 30.81 -45.39 16.29
N LYS A 15 32.02 -45.94 16.16
CA LYS A 15 32.59 -46.88 17.15
C LYS A 15 33.64 -46.23 18.05
N THR A 16 34.20 -45.09 17.68
CA THR A 16 35.25 -44.42 18.44
C THR A 16 34.74 -43.21 19.17
N VAL A 17 35.39 -42.81 20.28
CA VAL A 17 35.04 -41.59 21.03
C VAL A 17 35.14 -40.38 20.13
N TYR A 18 36.15 -40.31 19.26
CA TYR A 18 36.31 -39.19 18.32
C TYR A 18 35.17 -39.14 17.29
N ALA A 19 34.76 -40.26 16.72
CA ALA A 19 33.63 -40.32 15.79
C ALA A 19 32.32 -39.94 16.47
N ASN A 20 32.07 -40.32 17.72
CA ASN A 20 30.91 -39.95 18.50
C ASN A 20 30.88 -38.45 18.79
N ALA A 21 32.03 -37.84 19.12
CA ALA A 21 32.13 -36.39 19.32
C ALA A 21 31.74 -35.59 18.05
N ILE A 22 32.27 -36.03 16.88
CA ILE A 22 31.92 -35.40 15.59
C ILE A 22 30.42 -35.50 15.30
N VAL A 23 29.84 -36.70 15.47
CA VAL A 23 28.40 -36.92 15.26
C VAL A 23 27.54 -36.10 16.20
N THR A 24 27.96 -35.90 17.43
CA THR A 24 27.25 -35.05 18.39
C THR A 24 27.24 -33.59 17.92
N ILE A 25 28.39 -33.06 17.50
CA ILE A 25 28.50 -31.69 16.98
C ILE A 25 27.66 -31.52 15.70
N GLU A 26 27.73 -32.49 14.79
CA GLU A 26 26.95 -32.52 13.55
C GLU A 26 25.45 -32.51 13.84
N SER A 27 24.99 -33.36 14.76
CA SER A 27 23.56 -33.42 15.15
C SER A 27 23.08 -32.14 15.77
N MET A 28 23.83 -31.51 16.67
CA MET A 28 23.49 -30.23 17.26
C MET A 28 23.42 -29.12 16.19
N SER A 29 24.43 -29.08 15.30
CA SER A 29 24.46 -28.09 14.22
C SER A 29 23.30 -28.27 13.25
N SER A 30 22.94 -29.51 12.97
CA SER A 30 21.79 -29.84 12.11
C SER A 30 20.46 -29.38 12.69
N LEU A 31 20.24 -29.66 13.99
CA LEU A 31 19.01 -29.21 14.69
C LEU A 31 18.90 -27.69 14.69
N ILE A 32 19.98 -26.97 15.01
CA ILE A 32 20.04 -25.52 14.97
C ILE A 32 19.77 -25.02 13.55
N GLY A 33 20.39 -25.59 12.54
CA GLY A 33 20.23 -25.25 11.14
C GLY A 33 18.78 -25.41 10.67
N ILE A 34 18.12 -26.51 10.99
CA ILE A 34 16.72 -26.78 10.66
C ILE A 34 15.82 -25.78 11.38
N ALA A 35 16.04 -25.54 12.68
CA ALA A 35 15.25 -24.58 13.43
C ALA A 35 15.38 -23.17 12.88
N MET A 36 16.60 -22.73 12.55
CA MET A 36 16.83 -21.42 11.91
C MET A 36 16.17 -21.32 10.53
N LEU A 37 16.32 -22.35 9.69
CA LEU A 37 15.73 -22.37 8.35
C LEU A 37 14.20 -22.28 8.44
N THR A 38 13.58 -23.07 9.33
CA THR A 38 12.13 -23.06 9.56
C THR A 38 11.68 -21.70 10.08
N GLY A 39 12.40 -21.10 11.05
CA GLY A 39 12.10 -19.77 11.59
C GLY A 39 12.20 -18.68 10.55
N LEU A 40 13.24 -18.69 9.71
CA LEU A 40 13.41 -17.73 8.62
C LEU A 40 12.33 -17.89 7.54
N ALA A 41 12.01 -19.13 7.17
CA ALA A 41 10.94 -19.42 6.23
C ALA A 41 9.59 -18.89 6.77
N PHE A 42 9.26 -19.19 8.02
CA PHE A 42 8.05 -18.71 8.66
C PHE A 42 8.02 -17.17 8.70
N ALA A 43 9.10 -16.53 9.14
CA ALA A 43 9.18 -15.07 9.17
C ALA A 43 8.98 -14.42 7.80
N ARG A 44 9.49 -15.06 6.74
CA ARG A 44 9.31 -14.56 5.36
C ARG A 44 7.89 -14.75 4.83
N PHE A 45 7.27 -15.89 5.12
CA PHE A 45 5.91 -16.19 4.65
C PHE A 45 4.82 -15.53 5.48
N SER A 46 5.11 -15.18 6.74
CA SER A 46 4.14 -14.53 7.65
C SER A 46 3.97 -13.03 7.40
N ASN A 47 4.82 -12.39 6.58
CA ASN A 47 4.69 -10.98 6.28
C ASN A 47 3.54 -10.74 5.28
N PRO A 48 2.44 -10.09 5.70
CA PRO A 48 1.34 -9.79 4.81
C PRO A 48 1.79 -8.74 3.79
N THR A 49 1.66 -9.06 2.52
CA THR A 49 1.84 -8.07 1.44
C THR A 49 0.53 -7.33 1.26
N ALA A 50 0.52 -6.02 1.45
CA ALA A 50 -0.63 -5.19 1.14
C ALA A 50 -0.96 -5.30 -0.36
N ARG A 51 -2.12 -5.88 -0.69
CA ARG A 51 -2.61 -5.94 -2.07
C ARG A 51 -3.71 -4.89 -2.26
N VAL A 52 -3.34 -3.62 -2.09
CA VAL A 52 -4.20 -2.47 -2.39
C VAL A 52 -3.83 -1.96 -3.77
N ALA A 53 -4.83 -1.83 -4.64
CA ALA A 53 -4.68 -1.11 -5.90
C ALA A 53 -4.97 0.37 -5.66
N PHE A 54 -4.21 1.24 -6.32
CA PHE A 54 -4.50 2.66 -6.46
C PHE A 54 -4.85 2.95 -7.92
N SER A 55 -5.65 3.98 -8.18
CA SER A 55 -5.88 4.47 -9.55
C SER A 55 -4.57 4.91 -10.18
N GLU A 56 -4.43 4.75 -11.50
CA GLU A 56 -3.24 5.18 -12.23
C GLU A 56 -3.09 6.70 -12.23
N VAL A 57 -4.21 7.41 -12.14
CA VAL A 57 -4.28 8.87 -12.11
C VAL A 57 -5.05 9.36 -10.89
N ALA A 58 -4.77 10.60 -10.49
CA ALA A 58 -5.61 11.41 -9.64
C ALA A 58 -6.32 12.46 -10.49
N THR A 59 -7.48 12.93 -10.05
CA THR A 59 -8.24 13.95 -10.80
C THR A 59 -8.49 15.17 -9.93
N ILE A 60 -8.48 16.36 -10.53
CA ILE A 60 -8.92 17.60 -9.91
C ILE A 60 -10.13 18.11 -10.69
N ALA A 61 -11.28 18.11 -10.04
CA ALA A 61 -12.56 18.50 -10.63
C ALA A 61 -13.49 19.08 -9.57
N PRO A 62 -14.48 19.90 -9.94
CA PRO A 62 -15.51 20.36 -9.01
C PRO A 62 -16.29 19.17 -8.42
N HIS A 63 -16.37 19.13 -7.11
CA HIS A 63 -17.23 18.25 -6.33
C HIS A 63 -18.00 19.09 -5.33
N GLU A 64 -19.33 19.09 -5.41
CA GLU A 64 -20.19 20.01 -4.63
C GLU A 64 -19.77 21.50 -4.76
N SER A 65 -19.39 21.91 -5.97
CA SER A 65 -18.92 23.25 -6.31
C SER A 65 -17.54 23.66 -5.78
N VAL A 66 -16.83 22.76 -5.12
CA VAL A 66 -15.46 22.99 -4.65
C VAL A 66 -14.48 22.17 -5.50
N PRO A 67 -13.41 22.78 -6.04
CA PRO A 67 -12.35 22.00 -6.67
C PRO A 67 -11.84 20.94 -5.71
N THR A 68 -11.80 19.69 -6.14
CA THR A 68 -11.49 18.56 -5.25
C THR A 68 -10.51 17.63 -5.94
N LEU A 69 -9.41 17.34 -5.26
CA LEU A 69 -8.50 16.27 -5.65
C LEU A 69 -9.12 14.93 -5.26
N SER A 70 -9.20 14.00 -6.21
CA SER A 70 -9.73 12.66 -5.96
C SER A 70 -8.86 11.57 -6.56
N PHE A 71 -8.82 10.43 -5.89
CA PHE A 71 -8.18 9.20 -6.36
C PHE A 71 -8.89 7.99 -5.76
N ARG A 72 -8.70 6.83 -6.39
CA ARG A 72 -9.33 5.58 -5.96
C ARG A 72 -8.34 4.62 -5.34
N MET A 73 -8.83 3.86 -4.39
CA MET A 73 -8.16 2.70 -3.82
C MET A 73 -9.11 1.52 -3.83
N ALA A 74 -8.58 0.31 -4.02
CA ALA A 74 -9.37 -0.92 -3.92
C ALA A 74 -8.57 -2.01 -3.20
N ASN A 75 -9.24 -2.76 -2.35
CA ASN A 75 -8.68 -3.98 -1.78
C ASN A 75 -8.74 -5.08 -2.85
N ARG A 76 -7.59 -5.60 -3.27
CA ARG A 76 -7.49 -6.69 -4.27
C ARG A 76 -7.61 -8.08 -3.66
N ARG A 77 -7.80 -8.17 -2.35
CA ARG A 77 -8.08 -9.42 -1.65
C ARG A 77 -9.57 -9.53 -1.33
N SER A 78 -10.02 -10.73 -1.07
CA SER A 78 -11.39 -11.01 -0.62
C SER A 78 -11.60 -10.83 0.89
N ASN A 79 -10.56 -10.43 1.62
CA ASN A 79 -10.61 -10.12 3.06
C ASN A 79 -10.84 -8.62 3.29
N GLN A 80 -10.97 -8.23 4.55
CA GLN A 80 -11.12 -6.84 4.95
C GLN A 80 -9.83 -6.29 5.56
N ILE A 81 -9.62 -4.99 5.38
CA ILE A 81 -8.59 -4.23 6.08
C ILE A 81 -9.32 -3.45 7.18
N LEU A 82 -9.10 -3.85 8.43
CA LEU A 82 -9.71 -3.24 9.60
C LEU A 82 -8.95 -1.97 9.99
N GLU A 83 -9.66 -1.00 10.59
CA GLU A 83 -9.09 0.27 11.05
C GLU A 83 -8.25 0.95 9.96
N ALA A 84 -8.74 0.91 8.70
CA ALA A 84 -8.02 1.47 7.58
C ALA A 84 -7.91 2.99 7.72
N GLN A 85 -6.68 3.52 7.64
CA GLN A 85 -6.37 4.94 7.67
C GLN A 85 -5.64 5.35 6.39
N VAL A 86 -6.09 6.42 5.76
CA VAL A 86 -5.46 7.03 4.58
C VAL A 86 -4.92 8.40 4.96
N LYS A 87 -3.65 8.64 4.62
CA LYS A 87 -3.01 9.94 4.74
C LYS A 87 -2.47 10.36 3.39
N VAL A 88 -2.61 11.63 3.06
CA VAL A 88 -2.17 12.20 1.81
C VAL A 88 -1.26 13.38 2.09
N TYR A 89 -0.18 13.44 1.35
CA TYR A 89 0.83 14.47 1.48
C TYR A 89 1.12 15.09 0.12
N LEU A 90 1.22 16.41 0.09
CA LEU A 90 1.79 17.15 -1.03
C LEU A 90 3.25 17.41 -0.73
N MET A 91 4.12 16.99 -1.61
CA MET A 91 5.55 17.26 -1.53
C MET A 91 5.95 18.12 -2.74
N ARG A 92 6.56 19.29 -2.52
CA ARG A 92 7.00 20.18 -3.58
C ARG A 92 8.27 20.93 -3.21
N ASP A 93 8.97 21.37 -4.23
CA ASP A 93 10.18 22.19 -4.08
C ASP A 93 9.77 23.66 -3.95
N GLU A 94 10.35 24.35 -2.97
CA GLU A 94 10.10 25.76 -2.69
C GLU A 94 11.42 26.50 -2.45
N VAL A 95 11.42 27.81 -2.69
CA VAL A 95 12.52 28.70 -2.33
C VAL A 95 12.10 29.50 -1.12
N THR A 96 12.89 29.45 -0.05
CA THR A 96 12.62 30.24 1.16
C THR A 96 12.93 31.72 0.95
N ALA A 97 12.54 32.57 1.91
CA ALA A 97 12.85 33.99 1.90
C ALA A 97 14.37 34.27 1.91
N GLU A 98 15.16 33.28 2.37
CA GLU A 98 16.63 33.30 2.40
C GLU A 98 17.26 32.71 1.13
N GLU A 99 16.49 32.55 0.06
CA GLU A 99 16.90 31.99 -1.24
C GLU A 99 17.42 30.54 -1.16
N GLN A 100 16.97 29.76 -0.17
CA GLN A 100 17.35 28.36 -0.03
C GLN A 100 16.29 27.45 -0.69
N TYR A 101 16.76 26.50 -1.50
CA TYR A 101 15.90 25.44 -2.03
C TYR A 101 15.59 24.42 -0.95
N VAL A 102 14.30 24.21 -0.69
CA VAL A 102 13.80 23.25 0.30
C VAL A 102 12.69 22.42 -0.31
N ARG A 103 12.68 21.14 0.00
CA ARG A 103 11.55 20.26 -0.33
C ARG A 103 10.62 20.18 0.84
N ARG A 104 9.43 20.76 0.73
CA ARG A 104 8.43 20.78 1.81
C ARG A 104 7.37 19.72 1.60
N ILE A 105 6.85 19.25 2.75
CA ILE A 105 5.75 18.29 2.81
C ILE A 105 4.59 18.96 3.54
N TYR A 106 3.41 18.90 2.93
CA TYR A 106 2.16 19.43 3.46
C TYR A 106 1.15 18.30 3.58
N ASP A 107 0.37 18.30 4.66
CA ASP A 107 -0.75 17.39 4.80
C ASP A 107 -1.91 17.86 3.91
N LEU A 108 -2.55 16.89 3.23
CA LEU A 108 -3.79 17.10 2.50
C LEU A 108 -4.92 16.38 3.24
N PRO A 109 -5.72 17.09 4.07
CA PRO A 109 -6.81 16.48 4.81
C PRO A 109 -7.88 15.95 3.88
N LEU A 110 -8.33 14.73 4.13
CA LEU A 110 -9.40 14.09 3.37
C LEU A 110 -10.75 14.31 4.04
N VAL A 111 -11.83 14.38 3.26
CA VAL A 111 -13.22 14.37 3.75
C VAL A 111 -13.47 13.16 4.64
N ARG A 112 -12.92 12.02 4.24
CA ARG A 112 -12.88 10.80 5.04
C ARG A 112 -11.50 10.18 4.97
N SER A 113 -10.79 10.16 6.08
CA SER A 113 -9.44 9.62 6.20
C SER A 113 -9.39 8.23 6.86
N GLN A 114 -10.51 7.76 7.40
CA GLN A 114 -10.59 6.50 8.14
C GLN A 114 -11.79 5.66 7.72
N SER A 115 -11.66 4.35 7.83
CA SER A 115 -12.76 3.40 7.66
C SER A 115 -12.58 2.25 8.63
N PRO A 116 -13.61 1.88 9.41
CA PRO A 116 -13.52 0.72 10.31
C PRO A 116 -13.28 -0.58 9.56
N SER A 117 -13.74 -0.65 8.30
CA SER A 117 -13.54 -1.78 7.41
C SER A 117 -13.40 -1.31 5.96
N PHE A 118 -12.32 -1.72 5.30
CA PHE A 118 -12.08 -1.45 3.89
C PHE A 118 -12.02 -2.77 3.12
N ALA A 119 -13.12 -3.10 2.47
CA ALA A 119 -13.30 -4.37 1.78
C ALA A 119 -13.26 -4.24 0.24
N LEU A 120 -13.85 -3.19 -0.32
CA LEU A 120 -14.08 -3.08 -1.77
C LEU A 120 -13.28 -1.93 -2.38
N SER A 121 -13.93 -0.78 -2.54
CA SER A 121 -13.37 0.43 -3.17
C SER A 121 -13.61 1.65 -2.29
N TRP A 122 -12.68 2.58 -2.35
CA TRP A 122 -12.74 3.85 -1.64
C TRP A 122 -12.28 4.97 -2.56
N LEU A 123 -13.18 5.93 -2.81
CA LEU A 123 -12.85 7.19 -3.43
C LEU A 123 -12.43 8.17 -2.34
N ALA A 124 -11.16 8.57 -2.35
CA ALA A 124 -10.62 9.58 -1.45
C ALA A 124 -10.79 10.96 -2.06
N LEU A 125 -11.22 11.92 -1.24
CA LEU A 125 -11.54 13.28 -1.66
C LEU A 125 -10.81 14.26 -0.74
N HIS A 126 -10.04 15.19 -1.33
CA HIS A 126 -9.45 16.34 -0.65
C HIS A 126 -9.99 17.62 -1.27
N PRO A 127 -10.85 18.39 -0.56
CA PRO A 127 -11.34 19.69 -1.03
C PRO A 127 -10.17 20.68 -1.13
N ILE A 128 -10.12 21.41 -2.25
CA ILE A 128 -9.12 22.47 -2.47
C ILE A 128 -9.80 23.81 -2.14
N ASP A 129 -9.87 24.08 -0.85
CA ASP A 129 -10.34 25.35 -0.29
C ASP A 129 -9.16 26.29 0.04
N GLU A 130 -9.44 27.45 0.62
CA GLU A 130 -8.43 28.45 0.96
C GLU A 130 -7.34 27.95 1.93
N SER A 131 -7.63 26.89 2.69
CA SER A 131 -6.67 26.27 3.62
C SER A 131 -5.78 25.22 2.95
N SER A 132 -6.15 24.78 1.76
CA SER A 132 -5.43 23.74 1.03
C SER A 132 -4.12 24.26 0.43
N PRO A 133 -3.01 23.51 0.58
CA PRO A 133 -1.75 23.82 -0.11
C PRO A 133 -1.85 23.79 -1.64
N LEU A 134 -2.94 23.23 -2.21
CA LEU A 134 -3.24 23.21 -3.64
C LEU A 134 -4.12 24.39 -4.08
N TYR A 135 -4.53 25.27 -3.17
CA TYR A 135 -5.40 26.40 -3.51
C TYR A 135 -4.68 27.37 -4.47
N GLY A 136 -5.35 27.67 -5.59
CA GLY A 136 -4.80 28.56 -6.63
C GLY A 136 -3.61 27.99 -7.41
N VAL A 137 -3.22 26.74 -7.20
CA VAL A 137 -2.14 26.08 -7.94
C VAL A 137 -2.64 25.70 -9.33
N THR A 138 -1.80 25.92 -10.36
CA THR A 138 -2.10 25.53 -11.75
C THR A 138 -1.38 24.27 -12.14
N PRO A 139 -1.77 23.58 -13.24
CA PRO A 139 -1.05 22.40 -13.73
C PRO A 139 0.43 22.67 -13.98
N GLU A 140 0.76 23.85 -14.53
CA GLU A 140 2.12 24.26 -14.83
C GLU A 140 2.95 24.41 -13.55
N ALA A 141 2.37 25.03 -12.51
CA ALA A 141 3.03 25.20 -11.22
C ALA A 141 3.32 23.85 -10.52
N LEU A 142 2.49 22.82 -10.72
CA LEU A 142 2.77 21.48 -10.22
C LEU A 142 4.03 20.89 -10.86
N VAL A 143 4.25 21.12 -12.15
CA VAL A 143 5.43 20.65 -12.87
C VAL A 143 6.66 21.44 -12.44
N GLU A 144 6.58 22.78 -12.40
CA GLU A 144 7.69 23.67 -12.04
C GLU A 144 8.21 23.40 -10.63
N THR A 145 7.31 23.11 -9.69
CA THR A 145 7.68 22.82 -8.30
C THR A 145 8.01 21.35 -8.05
N ASN A 146 8.14 20.54 -9.10
CA ASN A 146 8.39 19.10 -9.00
C ASN A 146 7.46 18.42 -7.98
N CYS A 147 6.18 18.75 -8.05
CA CYS A 147 5.16 18.32 -7.10
C CYS A 147 4.98 16.80 -7.12
N THR A 148 4.73 16.21 -5.98
CA THR A 148 4.38 14.80 -5.85
C THR A 148 3.31 14.65 -4.78
N ILE A 149 2.19 13.99 -5.11
CA ILE A 149 1.17 13.62 -4.14
C ILE A 149 1.46 12.20 -3.66
N ILE A 150 1.73 12.06 -2.37
CA ILE A 150 2.03 10.77 -1.75
C ILE A 150 0.81 10.33 -0.96
N VAL A 151 0.33 9.14 -1.26
CA VAL A 151 -0.77 8.49 -0.54
C VAL A 151 -0.21 7.32 0.25
N THR A 152 -0.58 7.24 1.51
CA THR A 152 -0.29 6.09 2.38
C THR A 152 -1.60 5.54 2.94
N LEU A 153 -1.75 4.23 2.90
CA LEU A 153 -2.84 3.50 3.54
C LEU A 153 -2.23 2.55 4.55
N SER A 154 -2.75 2.56 5.76
CA SER A 154 -2.40 1.62 6.82
C SER A 154 -3.66 1.01 7.41
N GLY A 155 -3.56 -0.19 7.96
CA GLY A 155 -4.65 -0.88 8.62
C GLY A 155 -4.24 -2.30 9.01
N VAL A 156 -5.15 -3.04 9.63
CA VAL A 156 -4.91 -4.41 10.09
C VAL A 156 -5.54 -5.38 9.09
N ASP A 157 -4.73 -6.30 8.56
CA ASP A 157 -5.25 -7.39 7.72
C ASP A 157 -6.07 -8.33 8.61
N GLU A 158 -7.36 -8.52 8.28
CA GLU A 158 -8.29 -9.35 9.05
C GLU A 158 -7.82 -10.81 9.17
N THR A 159 -7.17 -11.34 8.12
CA THR A 159 -6.81 -12.77 8.05
C THR A 159 -5.62 -13.11 8.94
N VAL A 160 -4.61 -12.26 8.97
CA VAL A 160 -3.37 -12.51 9.72
C VAL A 160 -3.21 -11.63 10.96
N THR A 161 -4.15 -10.72 11.18
CA THR A 161 -4.19 -9.79 12.33
C THR A 161 -2.87 -9.00 12.48
N GLN A 162 -2.28 -8.61 11.34
CA GLN A 162 -1.04 -7.83 11.30
C GLN A 162 -1.25 -6.50 10.62
N MET A 163 -0.50 -5.49 11.06
CA MET A 163 -0.49 -4.18 10.45
C MET A 163 0.08 -4.27 9.03
N MET A 164 -0.64 -3.69 8.08
CA MET A 164 -0.21 -3.58 6.69
C MET A 164 -0.07 -2.12 6.28
N TYR A 165 0.79 -1.89 5.29
CA TYR A 165 1.02 -0.59 4.69
C TYR A 165 0.99 -0.69 3.18
N ALA A 166 0.32 0.26 2.54
CA ALA A 166 0.37 0.47 1.11
C ALA A 166 0.73 1.92 0.83
N ARG A 167 1.48 2.18 -0.22
CA ARG A 167 1.90 3.51 -0.64
C ARG A 167 1.76 3.66 -2.15
N HIS A 168 1.34 4.85 -2.57
CA HIS A 168 1.33 5.25 -3.96
C HIS A 168 1.80 6.71 -4.08
N ALA A 169 2.29 7.10 -5.25
CA ALA A 169 2.69 8.47 -5.52
C ALA A 169 2.21 8.88 -6.91
N TYR A 170 1.58 10.04 -6.99
CA TYR A 170 1.17 10.67 -8.24
C TYR A 170 2.14 11.81 -8.55
N ALA A 171 2.76 11.75 -9.72
CA ALA A 171 3.55 12.84 -10.27
C ALA A 171 2.63 13.87 -10.98
N PRO A 172 3.11 15.06 -11.35
CA PRO A 172 2.28 16.08 -11.99
C PRO A 172 1.52 15.60 -13.22
N GLN A 173 2.14 14.73 -14.03
CA GLN A 173 1.54 14.14 -15.24
C GLN A 173 0.42 13.15 -14.94
N ASP A 174 0.36 12.61 -13.74
CA ASP A 174 -0.67 11.67 -13.30
C ASP A 174 -1.90 12.38 -12.72
N ILE A 175 -1.88 13.73 -12.65
CA ILE A 175 -2.96 14.56 -12.11
C ILE A 175 -3.73 15.18 -13.27
N LEU A 176 -4.93 14.70 -13.51
CA LEU A 176 -5.80 15.15 -14.59
C LEU A 176 -6.78 16.21 -14.11
N TRP A 177 -6.79 17.34 -14.80
CA TRP A 177 -7.68 18.47 -14.49
C TRP A 177 -8.97 18.40 -15.30
N ASN A 178 -10.11 18.70 -14.65
CA ASN A 178 -11.45 18.64 -15.26
C ASN A 178 -11.81 17.22 -15.74
N TYR A 179 -11.32 16.20 -15.05
CA TYR A 179 -11.72 14.81 -15.23
C TYR A 179 -12.38 14.27 -13.98
N ARG A 180 -13.34 13.37 -14.16
CA ARG A 180 -13.93 12.58 -13.07
C ARG A 180 -13.79 11.10 -13.35
N PHE A 181 -13.79 10.31 -12.30
CA PHE A 181 -13.80 8.86 -12.44
C PHE A 181 -15.13 8.33 -12.94
N VAL A 182 -15.10 7.31 -13.80
CA VAL A 182 -16.28 6.54 -14.20
C VAL A 182 -16.83 5.79 -13.00
N ASP A 183 -18.15 5.71 -12.85
CA ASP A 183 -18.76 4.99 -11.73
C ASP A 183 -18.45 3.50 -11.81
N LEU A 184 -18.12 2.91 -10.64
CA LEU A 184 -17.87 1.47 -10.52
C LEU A 184 -19.11 0.69 -10.11
N VAL A 185 -20.10 1.36 -9.51
CA VAL A 185 -21.27 0.72 -8.95
C VAL A 185 -22.42 0.83 -9.92
N TYR A 186 -22.92 -0.30 -10.35
CA TYR A 186 -24.08 -0.41 -11.22
C TYR A 186 -25.23 -1.05 -10.45
N LYS A 187 -26.43 -0.53 -10.68
CA LYS A 187 -27.66 -1.12 -10.16
C LYS A 187 -28.26 -2.01 -11.25
N ALA A 188 -28.36 -3.30 -10.95
CA ALA A 188 -29.00 -4.25 -11.86
C ALA A 188 -30.52 -4.12 -11.85
N PRO A 189 -31.24 -4.63 -12.86
CA PRO A 189 -32.68 -4.60 -12.94
C PRO A 189 -33.40 -5.32 -11.79
N ASP A 190 -32.74 -6.29 -11.16
CA ASP A 190 -33.19 -7.05 -9.99
C ASP A 190 -33.08 -6.27 -8.67
N GLY A 191 -32.43 -5.09 -8.70
CA GLY A 191 -32.22 -4.23 -7.54
C GLY A 191 -30.87 -4.43 -6.85
N ASP A 192 -30.12 -5.45 -7.22
CA ASP A 192 -28.79 -5.73 -6.69
C ASP A 192 -27.77 -4.71 -7.20
N ARG A 193 -26.72 -4.48 -6.41
CA ARG A 193 -25.61 -3.58 -6.78
C ARG A 193 -24.40 -4.41 -7.13
N TYR A 194 -23.87 -4.18 -8.33
CA TYR A 194 -22.65 -4.80 -8.81
C TYR A 194 -21.54 -3.76 -8.87
N MET A 195 -20.32 -4.20 -8.55
CA MET A 195 -19.13 -3.38 -8.72
C MET A 195 -18.29 -3.94 -9.86
N ASP A 196 -18.08 -3.14 -10.91
CA ASP A 196 -17.23 -3.52 -12.03
C ASP A 196 -15.85 -2.85 -11.91
N TYR A 197 -14.85 -3.65 -11.58
CA TYR A 197 -13.47 -3.19 -11.47
C TYR A 197 -12.76 -2.97 -12.81
N LYS A 198 -13.38 -3.32 -13.96
CA LYS A 198 -12.77 -3.06 -15.27
C LYS A 198 -12.54 -1.57 -15.51
N HIS A 199 -13.43 -0.73 -14.97
CA HIS A 199 -13.36 0.72 -15.09
C HIS A 199 -12.68 1.40 -13.90
N PHE A 200 -11.89 0.64 -13.11
CA PHE A 200 -11.27 1.17 -11.89
C PHE A 200 -10.33 2.36 -12.16
N HIS A 201 -9.62 2.33 -13.28
CA HIS A 201 -8.68 3.37 -13.69
C HIS A 201 -9.31 4.41 -14.62
N ASP A 202 -10.51 4.14 -15.14
CA ASP A 202 -11.12 4.95 -16.19
C ASP A 202 -11.60 6.30 -15.64
N VAL A 203 -11.32 7.33 -16.41
CA VAL A 203 -11.74 8.70 -16.16
C VAL A 203 -12.41 9.28 -17.41
N MET A 204 -13.32 10.23 -17.21
CA MET A 204 -13.98 10.96 -18.29
C MET A 204 -13.85 12.47 -18.09
N PRO A 205 -13.70 13.26 -19.16
CA PRO A 205 -13.68 14.70 -19.07
C PRO A 205 -15.05 15.23 -18.57
N LEU A 206 -15.03 16.28 -17.80
CA LEU A 206 -16.22 17.07 -17.49
C LEU A 206 -16.56 17.92 -18.72
N GLN A 207 -17.82 17.90 -19.13
CA GLN A 207 -18.36 18.74 -20.21
C GLN A 207 -18.58 20.15 -19.72
#